data_99c817f439492db15c60176b41629520
#
_entry.id   99c817f439492db15c60176b41629520
#
_cell.length_a   1.000
_cell.length_b   1.000
_cell.length_c   1.000
_cell.angle_alpha   90.00
_cell.angle_beta   90.00
_cell.angle_gamma   90.00
#
_symmetry.space_group_name_H-M   'P 1'
#
loop_
_entity.id
_entity.type
_entity.pdbx_description
1 polymer ?
#
loop_
_entity_poly.entity_id
_entity_poly.type
_entity_poly.pdbx_seq_one_letter_code
_entity_poly.pdbx_strand_id
1 'polypeptide(L)'
;MVTLTIDGKEVSVPEHTTILNAAYQAGSMIPTLCYLKDINEIGACRICVVEVEGTDKLVSSCNNEVAEGMVVNTMSPRVVASRRETMALILSRHKSECTTCTRNGNCMIQRNAAALNITNIPYPVEYDQQKNPTDFPLVRDASKCISCMRCVSECSKVQNLNVWDLTRTGSNAHVGAAGCRDISEAACSLCGQCITHCPCGALSERDDTQKVFDIIADPERIAIVQIAPSIRAAWGESVSLSKEEATMGRMVAAVRKLGFDYVFDTDFAADMTIMEEGTELLHHLKEEPGQPMFTSCCPGWVRFLKAKHPGLVKHLSTTKSPQQIFGAIAKNYYAEILGVDPAKIAVVSIMPCVAKKAECAYEDMDTTGTGPDVDVVLTTRELGRMLNAQFINVRNLPEEEFDMPLGEATGAGHIFGATGGVMEAALRSAHFLVTGKNPDPDAFSAVRGCEGWRELTYNLAGKELTVAIVSGLQNADNLCNAIENGEVDYDFVEVMACPGGCVGGGGQPIHEGRECAAERELILRDIDTNSKLRFSHENPSVVECYEKYFGEPNSEKAEQLMHSDHFAWGMPAARQQ
;
A
#
# COMPACT_ATOMS: atom_id res chain seq x y z
N MET A 1 -29.75 11.93 -20.18
CA MET A 1 -30.22 10.61 -19.69
C MET A 1 -30.56 9.75 -20.89
N VAL A 2 -30.19 8.50 -20.85
CA VAL A 2 -30.46 7.49 -21.89
C VAL A 2 -31.32 6.40 -21.24
N THR A 3 -32.44 6.03 -21.88
CA THR A 3 -33.35 4.98 -21.39
C THR A 3 -33.16 3.72 -22.26
N LEU A 4 -32.96 2.59 -21.59
CA LEU A 4 -32.75 1.31 -22.27
C LEU A 4 -33.41 0.17 -21.48
N THR A 5 -33.53 -1.00 -22.11
CA THR A 5 -34.08 -2.22 -21.49
C THR A 5 -32.96 -3.24 -21.27
N ILE A 6 -32.80 -3.73 -20.04
CA ILE A 6 -31.83 -4.77 -19.70
C ILE A 6 -32.58 -5.96 -19.04
N ASP A 7 -32.47 -7.13 -19.64
CA ASP A 7 -33.18 -8.36 -19.19
C ASP A 7 -34.68 -8.11 -18.92
N GLY A 8 -35.31 -7.30 -19.78
CA GLY A 8 -36.75 -6.95 -19.67
C GLY A 8 -37.08 -5.84 -18.66
N LYS A 9 -36.07 -5.22 -17.99
CA LYS A 9 -36.25 -4.10 -17.08
C LYS A 9 -35.81 -2.80 -17.74
N GLU A 10 -36.66 -1.77 -17.66
CA GLU A 10 -36.29 -0.42 -18.10
C GLU A 10 -35.39 0.26 -17.06
N VAL A 11 -34.32 0.90 -17.53
CA VAL A 11 -33.40 1.67 -16.71
C VAL A 11 -32.99 2.94 -17.43
N SER A 12 -32.89 4.06 -16.69
CA SER A 12 -32.45 5.35 -17.21
C SER A 12 -31.14 5.74 -16.53
N VAL A 13 -30.08 5.96 -17.33
CA VAL A 13 -28.73 6.27 -16.87
C VAL A 13 -28.18 7.51 -17.58
N PRO A 14 -27.13 8.18 -17.06
CA PRO A 14 -26.44 9.24 -17.77
C PRO A 14 -25.92 8.80 -19.15
N GLU A 15 -25.79 9.74 -20.08
CA GLU A 15 -25.02 9.52 -21.31
C GLU A 15 -23.61 9.07 -21.00
N HIS A 16 -22.98 8.33 -21.91
CA HIS A 16 -21.65 7.75 -21.75
C HIS A 16 -21.51 6.69 -20.64
N THR A 17 -22.62 6.25 -20.05
CA THR A 17 -22.60 5.08 -19.13
C THR A 17 -22.32 3.82 -19.93
N THR A 18 -21.43 2.95 -19.44
CA THR A 18 -21.21 1.64 -20.06
C THR A 18 -22.38 0.70 -19.85
N ILE A 19 -22.61 -0.24 -20.78
CA ILE A 19 -23.65 -1.29 -20.65
C ILE A 19 -23.47 -2.05 -19.33
N LEU A 20 -22.20 -2.29 -18.88
CA LEU A 20 -21.90 -2.95 -17.62
C LEU A 20 -22.47 -2.18 -16.42
N ASN A 21 -22.21 -0.89 -16.36
CA ASN A 21 -22.66 -0.05 -15.25
C ASN A 21 -24.19 0.12 -15.26
N ALA A 22 -24.80 0.24 -16.43
CA ALA A 22 -26.25 0.26 -16.58
C ALA A 22 -26.89 -1.08 -16.12
N ALA A 23 -26.24 -2.22 -16.44
CA ALA A 23 -26.71 -3.53 -15.99
C ALA A 23 -26.66 -3.67 -14.47
N TYR A 24 -25.61 -3.18 -13.81
CA TYR A 24 -25.52 -3.17 -12.34
C TYR A 24 -26.64 -2.32 -11.71
N GLN A 25 -26.97 -1.17 -12.29
CA GLN A 25 -28.12 -0.35 -11.82
C GLN A 25 -29.47 -1.05 -12.04
N ALA A 26 -29.61 -1.83 -13.12
CA ALA A 26 -30.79 -2.66 -13.35
C ALA A 26 -30.85 -3.90 -12.43
N GLY A 27 -29.81 -4.18 -11.65
CA GLY A 27 -29.68 -5.35 -10.80
C GLY A 27 -29.22 -6.63 -11.53
N SER A 28 -28.72 -6.51 -12.75
CA SER A 28 -28.17 -7.61 -13.55
C SER A 28 -26.65 -7.72 -13.33
N MET A 29 -26.18 -8.87 -12.83
CA MET A 29 -24.76 -9.12 -12.58
C MET A 29 -24.07 -9.68 -13.81
N ILE A 30 -23.07 -8.98 -14.32
CA ILE A 30 -22.25 -9.41 -15.44
C ILE A 30 -20.84 -9.74 -14.94
N PRO A 31 -20.31 -10.95 -15.19
CA PRO A 31 -18.95 -11.29 -14.75
C PRO A 31 -17.90 -10.50 -15.52
N THR A 32 -16.79 -10.15 -14.83
CA THR A 32 -15.64 -9.45 -15.41
C THR A 32 -14.34 -10.12 -14.99
N LEU A 33 -13.26 -9.89 -15.74
CA LEU A 33 -11.88 -10.26 -15.36
C LEU A 33 -10.87 -9.14 -15.64
N CYS A 34 -10.87 -8.58 -16.86
CA CYS A 34 -9.92 -7.50 -17.19
C CYS A 34 -10.42 -6.12 -16.76
N TYR A 35 -11.72 -5.94 -16.58
CA TYR A 35 -12.31 -4.65 -16.23
C TYR A 35 -11.83 -4.14 -14.88
N LEU A 36 -11.33 -2.93 -14.86
CA LEU A 36 -11.02 -2.14 -13.69
C LEU A 36 -11.49 -0.71 -13.99
N LYS A 37 -12.49 -0.24 -13.23
CA LYS A 37 -13.17 1.03 -13.50
C LYS A 37 -12.16 2.18 -13.62
N ASP A 38 -12.32 3.02 -14.61
CA ASP A 38 -11.51 4.22 -14.93
C ASP A 38 -10.01 3.92 -15.25
N ILE A 39 -9.54 2.70 -14.98
CA ILE A 39 -8.14 2.31 -15.15
C ILE A 39 -7.95 1.38 -16.34
N ASN A 40 -8.71 0.28 -16.42
CA ASN A 40 -8.55 -0.76 -17.46
C ASN A 40 -9.87 -1.23 -18.05
N GLU A 41 -10.42 -0.47 -19.00
CA GLU A 41 -11.71 -0.72 -19.67
C GLU A 41 -11.52 -1.16 -21.14
N ILE A 42 -10.61 -2.10 -21.37
CA ILE A 42 -10.12 -2.47 -22.71
C ILE A 42 -10.90 -3.61 -23.38
N GLY A 43 -11.84 -4.27 -22.68
CA GLY A 43 -12.65 -5.36 -23.23
C GLY A 43 -11.87 -6.61 -23.67
N ALA A 44 -10.62 -6.82 -23.21
CA ALA A 44 -9.72 -7.86 -23.71
C ALA A 44 -10.17 -9.29 -23.39
N CYS A 45 -10.69 -9.55 -22.18
CA CYS A 45 -11.00 -10.91 -21.73
C CYS A 45 -12.31 -11.48 -22.31
N ARG A 46 -13.22 -10.65 -22.81
CA ARG A 46 -14.52 -11.03 -23.39
C ARG A 46 -15.48 -11.81 -22.44
N ILE A 47 -15.21 -11.84 -21.15
CA ILE A 47 -16.09 -12.49 -20.17
C ILE A 47 -17.38 -11.68 -19.95
N CYS A 48 -17.33 -10.36 -20.14
CA CYS A 48 -18.45 -9.45 -19.92
C CYS A 48 -19.40 -9.32 -21.16
N VAL A 49 -19.32 -10.22 -22.13
CA VAL A 49 -20.15 -10.09 -23.34
C VAL A 49 -21.64 -10.17 -23.03
N VAL A 50 -22.42 -9.42 -23.78
CA VAL A 50 -23.89 -9.38 -23.76
C VAL A 50 -24.43 -9.41 -25.17
N GLU A 51 -25.71 -9.75 -25.33
CA GLU A 51 -26.42 -9.68 -26.60
C GLU A 51 -27.21 -8.38 -26.65
N VAL A 52 -27.07 -7.64 -27.74
CA VAL A 52 -27.81 -6.40 -28.00
C VAL A 52 -28.73 -6.65 -29.17
N GLU A 53 -30.04 -6.39 -29.01
CA GLU A 53 -31.02 -6.60 -30.06
C GLU A 53 -30.67 -5.79 -31.31
N GLY A 54 -30.86 -6.40 -32.49
CA GLY A 54 -30.47 -5.78 -33.78
C GLY A 54 -28.99 -5.91 -34.13
N THR A 55 -28.16 -6.60 -33.30
CA THR A 55 -26.75 -6.88 -33.63
C THR A 55 -26.48 -8.40 -33.74
N ASP A 56 -25.70 -8.77 -34.76
CA ASP A 56 -25.30 -10.19 -34.95
C ASP A 56 -24.15 -10.62 -34.02
N LYS A 57 -23.45 -9.68 -33.41
CA LYS A 57 -22.25 -9.92 -32.60
C LYS A 57 -22.53 -9.69 -31.13
N LEU A 58 -21.95 -10.54 -30.25
CA LEU A 58 -21.91 -10.26 -28.82
C LEU A 58 -20.98 -9.06 -28.55
N VAL A 59 -21.46 -8.15 -27.70
CA VAL A 59 -20.81 -6.89 -27.38
C VAL A 59 -20.19 -7.00 -25.99
N SER A 60 -18.97 -6.50 -25.80
CA SER A 60 -18.39 -6.40 -24.46
C SER A 60 -19.05 -5.24 -23.68
N SER A 61 -19.68 -5.53 -22.55
CA SER A 61 -20.42 -4.55 -21.80
C SER A 61 -19.56 -3.52 -21.06
N CYS A 62 -18.28 -3.87 -20.75
CA CYS A 62 -17.41 -3.05 -19.92
C CYS A 62 -16.81 -1.82 -20.63
N ASN A 63 -16.86 -1.76 -21.97
CA ASN A 63 -16.27 -0.67 -22.76
C ASN A 63 -17.16 -0.23 -23.93
N ASN A 64 -18.42 -0.61 -23.93
CA ASN A 64 -19.43 -0.10 -24.86
C ASN A 64 -20.48 0.69 -24.10
N GLU A 65 -20.79 1.88 -24.60
CA GLU A 65 -21.76 2.79 -24.03
C GLU A 65 -23.19 2.39 -24.38
N VAL A 66 -24.14 2.82 -23.56
CA VAL A 66 -25.56 2.65 -23.80
C VAL A 66 -26.08 3.60 -24.89
N ALA A 67 -27.15 3.23 -25.56
CA ALA A 67 -27.86 4.07 -26.51
C ALA A 67 -29.38 4.06 -26.21
N GLU A 68 -30.07 5.15 -26.62
CA GLU A 68 -31.52 5.28 -26.42
C GLU A 68 -32.27 4.16 -27.07
N GLY A 69 -33.18 3.53 -26.32
CA GLY A 69 -33.98 2.38 -26.76
C GLY A 69 -33.23 1.06 -26.93
N MET A 70 -31.96 0.99 -26.51
CA MET A 70 -31.17 -0.24 -26.58
C MET A 70 -31.84 -1.37 -25.77
N VAL A 71 -31.89 -2.56 -26.34
CA VAL A 71 -32.38 -3.77 -25.65
C VAL A 71 -31.23 -4.73 -25.45
N VAL A 72 -30.87 -5.02 -24.19
CA VAL A 72 -29.71 -5.84 -23.80
C VAL A 72 -30.19 -7.10 -23.09
N ASN A 73 -29.67 -8.25 -23.52
CA ASN A 73 -29.86 -9.52 -22.84
C ASN A 73 -28.51 -10.01 -22.29
N THR A 74 -28.43 -10.11 -20.95
CA THR A 74 -27.20 -10.49 -20.25
C THR A 74 -27.08 -12.00 -20.02
N MET A 75 -28.14 -12.78 -20.24
CA MET A 75 -28.26 -14.20 -19.86
C MET A 75 -28.77 -15.11 -20.98
N SER A 76 -28.79 -14.67 -22.24
CA SER A 76 -29.20 -15.53 -23.34
C SER A 76 -28.34 -16.80 -23.43
N PRO A 77 -28.89 -17.92 -23.97
CA PRO A 77 -28.09 -19.16 -24.17
C PRO A 77 -26.79 -18.91 -24.95
N ARG A 78 -26.81 -17.99 -25.91
CA ARG A 78 -25.64 -17.60 -26.72
C ARG A 78 -24.60 -16.88 -25.87
N VAL A 79 -25.01 -15.95 -24.98
CA VAL A 79 -24.12 -15.24 -24.05
C VAL A 79 -23.48 -16.22 -23.09
N VAL A 80 -24.27 -17.10 -22.47
CA VAL A 80 -23.76 -18.10 -21.51
C VAL A 80 -22.76 -19.04 -22.18
N ALA A 81 -23.09 -19.56 -23.38
CA ALA A 81 -22.17 -20.43 -24.13
C ALA A 81 -20.84 -19.73 -24.45
N SER A 82 -20.89 -18.49 -24.92
CA SER A 82 -19.69 -17.71 -25.23
C SER A 82 -18.82 -17.44 -23.99
N ARG A 83 -19.41 -17.11 -22.85
CA ARG A 83 -18.68 -16.90 -21.59
C ARG A 83 -18.02 -18.18 -21.09
N ARG A 84 -18.73 -19.31 -21.17
CA ARG A 84 -18.19 -20.63 -20.79
C ARG A 84 -16.98 -20.99 -21.65
N GLU A 85 -17.10 -20.85 -22.96
CA GLU A 85 -16.03 -21.10 -23.93
C GLU A 85 -14.81 -20.22 -23.64
N THR A 86 -15.03 -18.92 -23.50
CA THR A 86 -13.97 -17.96 -23.18
C THR A 86 -13.29 -18.29 -21.84
N MET A 87 -14.05 -18.67 -20.83
CA MET A 87 -13.47 -19.05 -19.54
C MET A 87 -12.64 -20.33 -19.63
N ALA A 88 -13.08 -21.32 -20.38
CA ALA A 88 -12.31 -22.55 -20.62
C ALA A 88 -10.99 -22.26 -21.37
N LEU A 89 -11.00 -21.37 -22.36
CA LEU A 89 -9.79 -20.89 -23.05
C LEU A 89 -8.83 -20.16 -22.10
N ILE A 90 -9.33 -19.30 -21.20
CA ILE A 90 -8.49 -18.63 -20.18
C ILE A 90 -7.87 -19.67 -19.25
N LEU A 91 -8.64 -20.64 -18.80
CA LEU A 91 -8.16 -21.69 -17.90
C LEU A 91 -7.13 -22.60 -18.56
N SER A 92 -7.19 -22.82 -19.87
CA SER A 92 -6.16 -23.60 -20.61
C SER A 92 -4.78 -22.93 -20.62
N ARG A 93 -4.73 -21.61 -20.33
CA ARG A 93 -3.48 -20.81 -20.24
C ARG A 93 -3.10 -20.46 -18.78
N HIS A 94 -3.85 -20.93 -17.81
CA HIS A 94 -3.68 -20.62 -16.39
C HIS A 94 -3.32 -21.87 -15.59
N LYS A 95 -2.20 -21.84 -14.87
CA LYS A 95 -1.79 -22.93 -13.99
C LYS A 95 -2.70 -22.99 -12.75
N SER A 96 -3.61 -23.95 -12.75
CA SER A 96 -4.68 -24.06 -11.74
C SER A 96 -4.24 -24.82 -10.46
N GLU A 97 -3.10 -24.45 -9.87
CA GLU A 97 -2.64 -24.96 -8.56
C GLU A 97 -3.24 -24.15 -7.41
N CYS A 98 -4.56 -24.17 -7.27
CA CYS A 98 -5.29 -23.27 -6.38
C CYS A 98 -4.97 -23.48 -4.91
N THR A 99 -4.75 -24.73 -4.47
CA THR A 99 -4.50 -25.08 -3.05
C THR A 99 -3.19 -24.50 -2.50
N THR A 100 -2.22 -24.24 -3.36
CA THR A 100 -0.92 -23.65 -3.02
C THR A 100 -0.79 -22.19 -3.47
N CYS A 101 -1.84 -21.61 -4.01
CA CYS A 101 -1.85 -20.25 -4.52
C CYS A 101 -2.13 -19.23 -3.41
N THR A 102 -1.38 -18.13 -3.36
CA THR A 102 -1.60 -17.01 -2.42
C THR A 102 -2.98 -16.36 -2.54
N ARG A 103 -3.65 -16.55 -3.70
CA ARG A 103 -5.01 -16.04 -3.97
C ARG A 103 -6.09 -17.11 -3.82
N ASN A 104 -5.79 -18.26 -3.20
CA ASN A 104 -6.80 -19.29 -2.95
C ASN A 104 -7.95 -18.74 -2.09
N GLY A 105 -9.19 -18.96 -2.54
CA GLY A 105 -10.39 -18.42 -1.90
C GLY A 105 -10.66 -16.93 -2.15
N ASN A 106 -9.70 -16.19 -2.73
CA ASN A 106 -9.84 -14.77 -3.11
C ASN A 106 -9.29 -14.56 -4.53
N CYS A 107 -9.94 -15.18 -5.53
CA CYS A 107 -9.49 -15.18 -6.92
C CYS A 107 -10.69 -15.05 -7.87
N MET A 108 -10.66 -14.04 -8.74
CA MET A 108 -11.73 -13.82 -9.73
C MET A 108 -11.86 -14.98 -10.73
N ILE A 109 -10.75 -15.68 -11.03
CA ILE A 109 -10.80 -16.86 -11.90
C ILE A 109 -11.58 -18.00 -11.24
N GLN A 110 -11.27 -18.33 -9.99
CA GLN A 110 -11.98 -19.36 -9.23
C GLN A 110 -13.48 -19.05 -9.16
N ARG A 111 -13.84 -17.81 -8.80
CA ARG A 111 -15.22 -17.38 -8.70
C ARG A 111 -15.97 -17.46 -10.03
N ASN A 112 -15.38 -16.94 -11.12
CA ASN A 112 -16.02 -16.96 -12.43
C ASN A 112 -16.12 -18.38 -13.00
N ALA A 113 -15.10 -19.22 -12.81
CA ALA A 113 -15.14 -20.61 -13.22
C ALA A 113 -16.26 -21.38 -12.50
N ALA A 114 -16.38 -21.19 -11.19
CA ALA A 114 -17.48 -21.79 -10.41
C ALA A 114 -18.85 -21.27 -10.84
N ALA A 115 -19.03 -19.95 -10.99
CA ALA A 115 -20.28 -19.32 -11.39
C ALA A 115 -20.73 -19.75 -12.80
N LEU A 116 -19.79 -19.96 -13.72
CA LEU A 116 -20.05 -20.44 -15.08
C LEU A 116 -20.13 -21.97 -15.17
N ASN A 117 -20.04 -22.68 -14.05
CA ASN A 117 -20.06 -24.14 -13.96
C ASN A 117 -19.05 -24.81 -14.92
N ILE A 118 -17.79 -24.36 -14.87
CA ILE A 118 -16.69 -24.96 -15.65
C ILE A 118 -16.15 -26.16 -14.86
N THR A 119 -16.43 -27.35 -15.35
CA THR A 119 -16.01 -28.63 -14.74
C THR A 119 -14.97 -29.35 -15.58
N ASN A 120 -14.74 -28.89 -16.80
CA ASN A 120 -13.80 -29.47 -17.76
C ASN A 120 -13.16 -28.38 -18.63
N ILE A 121 -11.92 -28.59 -19.02
CA ILE A 121 -11.19 -27.73 -19.96
C ILE A 121 -10.96 -28.55 -21.24
N PRO A 122 -11.72 -28.30 -22.34
CA PRO A 122 -11.63 -29.12 -23.56
C PRO A 122 -10.41 -28.77 -24.44
N TYR A 123 -9.52 -27.91 -23.97
CA TYR A 123 -8.34 -27.43 -24.71
C TYR A 123 -7.05 -28.00 -24.13
N PRO A 124 -5.98 -28.13 -24.94
CA PRO A 124 -4.64 -28.38 -24.41
C PRO A 124 -4.26 -27.30 -23.36
N VAL A 125 -3.68 -27.74 -22.26
CA VAL A 125 -3.23 -26.82 -21.19
C VAL A 125 -1.79 -26.44 -21.47
N GLU A 126 -1.57 -25.18 -21.81
CA GLU A 126 -0.26 -24.61 -22.10
C GLU A 126 -0.13 -23.27 -21.37
N TYR A 127 0.89 -23.11 -20.53
CA TYR A 127 1.14 -21.87 -19.81
C TYR A 127 2.61 -21.46 -19.87
N ASP A 128 2.86 -20.17 -19.70
CA ASP A 128 4.19 -19.61 -19.66
C ASP A 128 4.92 -20.10 -18.40
N GLN A 129 6.16 -20.55 -18.55
CA GLN A 129 6.99 -21.08 -17.47
C GLN A 129 8.03 -20.06 -16.96
N GLN A 130 7.99 -18.82 -17.41
CA GLN A 130 8.91 -17.79 -16.92
C GLN A 130 8.70 -17.55 -15.43
N LYS A 131 9.77 -17.66 -14.67
CA LYS A 131 9.82 -17.28 -13.26
C LYS A 131 10.69 -16.05 -13.11
N ASN A 132 10.23 -15.08 -12.35
CA ASN A 132 11.06 -13.96 -11.95
C ASN A 132 11.94 -14.37 -10.75
N PRO A 133 13.03 -13.61 -10.46
CA PRO A 133 13.84 -13.81 -9.28
C PRO A 133 12.98 -13.87 -8.01
N THR A 134 13.31 -14.79 -7.12
CA THR A 134 12.58 -15.00 -5.86
C THR A 134 12.97 -14.01 -4.77
N ASP A 135 14.10 -13.32 -4.94
CA ASP A 135 14.68 -12.42 -3.94
C ASP A 135 14.09 -11.01 -3.98
N PHE A 136 13.51 -10.62 -5.12
CA PHE A 136 12.88 -9.33 -5.28
C PHE A 136 11.55 -9.26 -4.48
N PRO A 137 11.24 -8.13 -3.81
CA PRO A 137 10.04 -8.02 -2.98
C PRO A 137 8.71 -8.27 -3.69
N LEU A 138 8.68 -8.09 -5.02
CA LEU A 138 7.52 -8.36 -5.88
C LEU A 138 7.80 -9.59 -6.74
N VAL A 139 6.95 -10.61 -6.61
CA VAL A 139 7.06 -11.88 -7.34
C VAL A 139 6.03 -11.95 -8.47
N ARG A 140 6.47 -12.42 -9.63
CA ARG A 140 5.59 -12.71 -10.77
C ARG A 140 5.68 -14.19 -11.17
N ASP A 141 4.53 -14.84 -11.23
CA ASP A 141 4.35 -16.16 -11.79
C ASP A 141 3.62 -16.07 -13.15
N ALA A 142 4.38 -16.15 -14.22
CA ALA A 142 3.84 -16.04 -15.59
C ALA A 142 2.84 -17.15 -15.91
N SER A 143 2.99 -18.33 -15.31
CA SER A 143 2.10 -19.48 -15.55
C SER A 143 0.65 -19.24 -15.08
N LYS A 144 0.45 -18.27 -14.17
CA LYS A 144 -0.86 -17.86 -13.68
C LYS A 144 -1.42 -16.62 -14.38
N CYS A 145 -0.62 -15.97 -15.24
CA CYS A 145 -1.02 -14.72 -15.89
C CYS A 145 -2.06 -14.99 -16.99
N ILE A 146 -3.15 -14.22 -16.98
CA ILE A 146 -4.23 -14.28 -17.99
C ILE A 146 -4.17 -13.12 -18.99
N SER A 147 -3.10 -12.35 -19.02
CA SER A 147 -2.89 -11.21 -19.90
C SER A 147 -4.05 -10.19 -19.88
N CYS A 148 -4.62 -9.93 -18.71
CA CYS A 148 -5.75 -9.01 -18.54
C CYS A 148 -5.36 -7.53 -18.61
N MET A 149 -4.07 -7.20 -18.58
CA MET A 149 -3.49 -5.87 -18.67
C MET A 149 -3.77 -4.94 -17.47
N ARG A 150 -4.44 -5.37 -16.40
CA ARG A 150 -4.72 -4.51 -15.25
C ARG A 150 -3.45 -3.93 -14.63
N CYS A 151 -2.41 -4.75 -14.41
CA CYS A 151 -1.14 -4.30 -13.85
C CYS A 151 -0.39 -3.31 -14.78
N VAL A 152 -0.53 -3.46 -16.09
CA VAL A 152 0.04 -2.52 -17.07
C VAL A 152 -0.66 -1.17 -16.97
N SER A 153 -2.00 -1.16 -17.02
CA SER A 153 -2.77 0.09 -16.93
C SER A 153 -2.61 0.77 -15.58
N GLU A 154 -2.59 0.04 -14.48
CA GLU A 154 -2.34 0.57 -13.15
C GLU A 154 -0.96 1.23 -13.07
N CYS A 155 0.08 0.51 -13.50
CA CYS A 155 1.46 0.98 -13.45
C CYS A 155 1.72 2.19 -14.37
N SER A 156 0.97 2.31 -15.48
CA SER A 156 1.12 3.44 -16.42
C SER A 156 0.26 4.63 -16.06
N LYS A 157 -1.03 4.43 -15.74
CA LYS A 157 -1.99 5.52 -15.60
C LYS A 157 -2.06 6.10 -14.18
N VAL A 158 -1.90 5.24 -13.15
CA VAL A 158 -2.05 5.65 -11.75
C VAL A 158 -0.68 5.88 -11.10
N GLN A 159 0.32 5.05 -11.47
CA GLN A 159 1.65 5.11 -10.86
C GLN A 159 2.72 5.75 -11.77
N ASN A 160 2.41 6.02 -13.03
CA ASN A 160 3.30 6.63 -14.02
C ASN A 160 4.73 6.05 -14.07
N LEU A 161 4.86 4.73 -13.90
CA LEU A 161 6.15 4.04 -13.84
C LEU A 161 6.45 3.23 -15.11
N ASN A 162 5.43 2.74 -15.81
CA ASN A 162 5.57 1.93 -17.03
C ASN A 162 6.52 0.71 -16.87
N VAL A 163 6.52 0.10 -15.69
CA VAL A 163 7.32 -1.09 -15.39
C VAL A 163 6.81 -2.31 -16.13
N TRP A 164 5.47 -2.48 -16.18
CA TRP A 164 4.82 -3.58 -16.86
C TRP A 164 4.40 -3.19 -18.27
N ASP A 165 4.55 -4.14 -19.21
CA ASP A 165 4.15 -3.95 -20.61
C ASP A 165 3.72 -5.28 -21.23
N LEU A 166 3.05 -5.23 -22.39
CA LEU A 166 2.84 -6.37 -23.23
C LEU A 166 4.11 -6.63 -24.05
N THR A 167 4.82 -7.67 -23.68
CA THR A 167 6.09 -8.06 -24.32
C THR A 167 5.86 -9.13 -25.39
N ARG A 168 6.75 -9.19 -26.39
CA ARG A 168 6.67 -10.10 -27.55
C ARG A 168 5.42 -9.87 -28.41
N THR A 169 5.17 -10.74 -29.38
CA THR A 169 4.08 -10.58 -30.36
C THR A 169 3.41 -11.92 -30.67
N GLY A 170 2.22 -11.85 -31.25
CA GLY A 170 1.44 -13.03 -31.68
C GLY A 170 1.03 -13.92 -30.50
N SER A 171 1.08 -15.22 -30.67
CA SER A 171 0.72 -16.21 -29.64
C SER A 171 1.66 -16.20 -28.42
N ASN A 172 2.84 -15.62 -28.56
CA ASN A 172 3.85 -15.51 -27.52
C ASN A 172 3.73 -14.20 -26.71
N ALA A 173 2.77 -13.35 -27.05
CA ALA A 173 2.55 -12.09 -26.32
C ALA A 173 2.15 -12.38 -24.86
N HIS A 174 2.85 -11.76 -23.93
CA HIS A 174 2.56 -11.88 -22.49
C HIS A 174 2.91 -10.59 -21.75
N VAL A 175 2.35 -10.40 -20.59
CA VAL A 175 2.71 -9.29 -19.70
C VAL A 175 4.05 -9.60 -19.06
N GLY A 176 5.00 -8.68 -19.12
CA GLY A 176 6.33 -8.77 -18.52
C GLY A 176 6.88 -7.40 -18.16
N ALA A 177 8.10 -7.34 -17.62
CA ALA A 177 8.76 -6.06 -17.45
C ALA A 177 9.09 -5.46 -18.83
N ALA A 178 8.83 -4.16 -18.97
CA ALA A 178 8.99 -3.44 -20.24
C ALA A 178 10.39 -3.61 -20.83
N GLY A 179 10.46 -3.96 -22.12
CA GLY A 179 11.71 -4.27 -22.81
C GLY A 179 12.27 -5.66 -22.53
N CYS A 180 11.48 -6.58 -21.99
CA CYS A 180 11.86 -7.97 -21.68
C CYS A 180 13.07 -8.07 -20.70
N ARG A 181 13.28 -7.06 -19.87
CA ARG A 181 14.34 -7.03 -18.85
C ARG A 181 13.89 -7.75 -17.57
N ASP A 182 14.82 -7.98 -16.66
CA ASP A 182 14.50 -8.41 -15.30
C ASP A 182 13.76 -7.30 -14.55
N ILE A 183 12.87 -7.69 -13.62
CA ILE A 183 12.14 -6.72 -12.80
C ILE A 183 13.07 -5.93 -11.86
N SER A 184 14.19 -6.52 -11.44
CA SER A 184 15.20 -5.87 -10.62
C SER A 184 15.96 -4.74 -11.37
N GLU A 185 15.98 -4.80 -12.69
CA GLU A 185 16.57 -3.77 -13.56
C GLU A 185 15.57 -2.67 -13.93
N ALA A 186 14.32 -2.81 -13.52
CA ALA A 186 13.28 -1.82 -13.80
C ALA A 186 13.21 -0.76 -12.68
N ALA A 187 12.85 0.47 -13.04
CA ALA A 187 12.61 1.56 -12.09
C ALA A 187 11.31 1.33 -11.30
N CYS A 188 11.18 0.18 -10.66
CA CYS A 188 10.01 -0.19 -9.89
C CYS A 188 10.03 0.47 -8.51
N SER A 189 9.00 1.26 -8.17
CA SER A 189 8.84 1.86 -6.85
C SER A 189 8.44 0.87 -5.75
N LEU A 190 8.08 -0.39 -6.12
CA LEU A 190 7.57 -1.40 -5.20
C LEU A 190 6.26 -0.99 -4.48
N CYS A 191 5.48 -0.09 -5.05
CA CYS A 191 4.19 0.33 -4.48
C CYS A 191 3.20 -0.83 -4.28
N GLY A 192 3.35 -1.94 -5.03
CA GLY A 192 2.51 -3.14 -4.91
C GLY A 192 1.10 -3.02 -5.47
N GLN A 193 0.72 -1.89 -6.09
CA GLN A 193 -0.62 -1.68 -6.64
C GLN A 193 -0.96 -2.66 -7.78
N CYS A 194 0.03 -3.12 -8.53
CA CYS A 194 -0.15 -4.19 -9.50
C CYS A 194 -0.55 -5.53 -8.86
N ILE A 195 -0.19 -5.78 -7.60
CA ILE A 195 -0.60 -6.98 -6.84
C ILE A 195 -2.07 -6.87 -6.46
N THR A 196 -2.47 -5.72 -5.88
CA THR A 196 -3.86 -5.49 -5.42
C THR A 196 -4.86 -5.58 -6.56
N HIS A 197 -4.48 -5.13 -7.76
CA HIS A 197 -5.31 -5.14 -8.96
C HIS A 197 -5.23 -6.42 -9.80
N CYS A 198 -4.29 -7.34 -9.49
CA CYS A 198 -4.21 -8.62 -10.20
C CYS A 198 -5.44 -9.49 -9.88
N PRO A 199 -6.23 -9.94 -10.88
CA PRO A 199 -7.44 -10.74 -10.64
C PRO A 199 -7.14 -12.18 -10.23
N CYS A 200 -5.88 -12.59 -10.26
CA CYS A 200 -5.42 -13.94 -9.94
C CYS A 200 -4.07 -13.90 -9.20
N GLY A 201 -3.46 -15.04 -8.96
CA GLY A 201 -2.17 -15.16 -8.25
C GLY A 201 -0.93 -14.99 -9.13
N ALA A 202 -1.00 -14.23 -10.22
CA ALA A 202 0.15 -14.01 -11.10
C ALA A 202 1.16 -12.99 -10.54
N LEU A 203 0.70 -12.10 -9.67
CA LEU A 203 1.53 -11.14 -8.94
C LEU A 203 1.27 -11.29 -7.44
N SER A 204 2.33 -11.31 -6.66
CA SER A 204 2.30 -11.38 -5.21
C SER A 204 3.51 -10.66 -4.62
N GLU A 205 3.47 -10.38 -3.34
CA GLU A 205 4.65 -10.08 -2.54
C GLU A 205 5.52 -11.34 -2.37
N ARG A 206 6.83 -11.15 -2.14
CA ARG A 206 7.72 -12.23 -1.67
C ARG A 206 7.18 -12.72 -0.32
N ASP A 207 7.07 -14.03 -0.16
CA ASP A 207 6.61 -14.65 1.08
C ASP A 207 7.79 -14.80 2.05
N ASP A 208 7.78 -14.02 3.11
CA ASP A 208 8.80 -14.05 4.16
C ASP A 208 8.28 -14.72 5.46
N THR A 209 7.10 -15.36 5.44
CA THR A 209 6.49 -15.96 6.63
C THR A 209 7.36 -17.06 7.25
N GLN A 210 8.03 -17.89 6.43
CA GLN A 210 8.92 -18.92 6.94
C GLN A 210 10.11 -18.35 7.71
N LYS A 211 10.69 -17.25 7.23
CA LYS A 211 11.80 -16.58 7.95
C LYS A 211 11.37 -16.14 9.35
N VAL A 212 10.13 -15.65 9.48
CA VAL A 212 9.60 -15.23 10.77
C VAL A 212 9.32 -16.42 11.67
N PHE A 213 8.78 -17.54 11.15
CA PHE A 213 8.65 -18.77 11.94
C PHE A 213 10.01 -19.30 12.42
N ASP A 214 11.05 -19.20 11.60
CA ASP A 214 12.41 -19.60 11.96
C ASP A 214 12.99 -18.69 13.07
N ILE A 215 12.75 -17.38 12.99
CA ILE A 215 13.15 -16.40 14.04
C ILE A 215 12.45 -16.74 15.38
N ILE A 216 11.15 -16.94 15.36
CA ILE A 216 10.35 -17.24 16.57
C ILE A 216 10.77 -18.59 17.19
N ALA A 217 11.21 -19.53 16.38
CA ALA A 217 11.63 -20.86 16.83
C ALA A 217 13.07 -20.90 17.35
N ASP A 218 13.87 -19.87 17.12
CA ASP A 218 15.28 -19.81 17.54
C ASP A 218 15.40 -19.34 19.00
N PRO A 219 15.77 -20.21 19.95
CA PRO A 219 15.86 -19.86 21.37
C PRO A 219 17.03 -18.92 21.70
N GLU A 220 17.97 -18.69 20.79
CA GLU A 220 19.09 -17.77 20.98
C GLU A 220 18.74 -16.33 20.55
N ARG A 221 17.58 -16.13 19.92
CA ARG A 221 17.10 -14.83 19.47
C ARG A 221 15.94 -14.33 20.31
N ILE A 222 15.85 -13.02 20.43
CA ILE A 222 14.71 -12.31 21.02
C ILE A 222 13.89 -11.75 19.85
N ALA A 223 12.72 -12.34 19.64
CA ALA A 223 11.84 -11.98 18.54
C ALA A 223 10.96 -10.77 18.93
N ILE A 224 11.30 -9.61 18.40
CA ILE A 224 10.53 -8.37 18.58
C ILE A 224 9.70 -8.10 17.33
N VAL A 225 8.43 -7.71 17.51
CA VAL A 225 7.59 -7.29 16.40
C VAL A 225 7.04 -5.88 16.60
N GLN A 226 7.06 -5.10 15.52
CA GLN A 226 6.39 -3.79 15.44
C GLN A 226 5.22 -3.84 14.45
N ILE A 227 4.14 -3.13 14.75
CA ILE A 227 2.91 -3.13 13.96
C ILE A 227 2.61 -1.72 13.47
N ALA A 228 2.53 -1.54 12.13
CA ALA A 228 2.29 -0.23 11.52
C ALA A 228 0.87 0.31 11.78
N PRO A 229 0.69 1.65 11.76
CA PRO A 229 -0.60 2.32 12.04
C PRO A 229 -1.77 1.74 11.25
N SER A 230 -1.62 1.57 9.94
CA SER A 230 -2.71 1.15 9.05
C SER A 230 -3.06 -0.35 9.12
N ILE A 231 -2.27 -1.16 9.85
CA ILE A 231 -2.61 -2.58 10.07
C ILE A 231 -3.89 -2.71 10.87
N ARG A 232 -4.07 -1.88 11.90
CA ARG A 232 -5.26 -1.88 12.76
C ARG A 232 -6.56 -1.63 12.01
N ALA A 233 -6.50 -0.96 10.86
CA ALA A 233 -7.67 -0.72 10.01
C ALA A 233 -8.03 -1.89 9.07
N ALA A 234 -7.16 -2.91 8.92
CA ALA A 234 -7.32 -3.93 7.87
C ALA A 234 -7.00 -5.38 8.30
N TRP A 235 -6.34 -5.61 9.42
CA TRP A 235 -5.89 -6.97 9.81
C TRP A 235 -7.05 -7.97 9.94
N GLY A 236 -8.19 -7.52 10.46
CA GLY A 236 -9.39 -8.33 10.65
C GLY A 236 -9.97 -8.88 9.35
N GLU A 237 -9.79 -8.15 8.23
CA GLU A 237 -10.27 -8.58 6.91
C GLU A 237 -9.64 -9.91 6.47
N SER A 238 -8.36 -10.13 6.80
CA SER A 238 -7.62 -11.36 6.46
C SER A 238 -8.06 -12.58 7.26
N VAL A 239 -8.74 -12.37 8.39
CA VAL A 239 -9.19 -13.42 9.31
C VAL A 239 -10.72 -13.39 9.52
N SER A 240 -11.44 -12.72 8.62
CA SER A 240 -12.90 -12.65 8.57
C SER A 240 -13.56 -12.13 9.86
N LEU A 241 -12.95 -11.11 10.49
CA LEU A 241 -13.55 -10.34 11.58
C LEU A 241 -14.36 -9.16 11.04
N SER A 242 -15.40 -8.74 11.75
CA SER A 242 -16.04 -7.45 11.52
C SER A 242 -15.15 -6.32 12.03
N LYS A 243 -15.44 -5.07 11.68
CA LYS A 243 -14.68 -3.89 12.15
C LYS A 243 -14.70 -3.78 13.68
N GLU A 244 -15.85 -4.08 14.29
CA GLU A 244 -16.05 -4.04 15.74
C GLU A 244 -15.32 -5.17 16.47
N GLU A 245 -15.13 -6.32 15.80
CA GLU A 245 -14.39 -7.46 16.33
C GLU A 245 -12.88 -7.29 16.19
N ALA A 246 -12.43 -6.53 15.18
CA ALA A 246 -11.02 -6.34 14.84
C ALA A 246 -10.35 -5.24 15.68
N THR A 247 -10.50 -5.31 17.00
CA THR A 247 -9.92 -4.35 17.94
C THR A 247 -8.39 -4.38 17.94
N MET A 248 -7.77 -3.31 18.42
CA MET A 248 -6.32 -3.20 18.54
C MET A 248 -5.76 -4.20 19.57
N GLY A 249 -6.39 -4.30 20.75
CA GLY A 249 -5.92 -5.23 21.78
C GLY A 249 -6.04 -6.69 21.37
N ARG A 250 -7.07 -7.05 20.59
CA ARG A 250 -7.18 -8.40 20.03
C ARG A 250 -6.12 -8.68 18.96
N MET A 251 -5.73 -7.64 18.18
CA MET A 251 -4.61 -7.74 17.25
C MET A 251 -3.30 -8.03 17.98
N VAL A 252 -3.02 -7.30 19.07
CA VAL A 252 -1.84 -7.54 19.92
C VAL A 252 -1.83 -8.95 20.46
N ALA A 253 -2.95 -9.42 21.03
CA ALA A 253 -3.08 -10.79 21.52
C ALA A 253 -2.86 -11.84 20.43
N ALA A 254 -3.37 -11.59 19.21
CA ALA A 254 -3.20 -12.49 18.06
C ALA A 254 -1.71 -12.59 17.65
N VAL A 255 -1.02 -11.46 17.57
CA VAL A 255 0.39 -11.40 17.21
C VAL A 255 1.27 -12.01 18.30
N ARG A 256 1.00 -11.72 19.59
CA ARG A 256 1.69 -12.36 20.72
C ARG A 256 1.51 -13.88 20.70
N LYS A 257 0.32 -14.35 20.31
CA LYS A 257 0.02 -15.79 20.19
C LYS A 257 0.83 -16.49 19.09
N LEU A 258 1.37 -15.76 18.11
CA LEU A 258 2.31 -16.32 17.12
C LEU A 258 3.63 -16.75 17.74
N GLY A 259 4.01 -16.20 18.91
CA GLY A 259 5.21 -16.57 19.65
C GLY A 259 6.30 -15.50 19.73
N PHE A 260 6.00 -14.23 19.40
CA PHE A 260 6.93 -13.12 19.62
C PHE A 260 7.15 -12.87 21.12
N ASP A 261 8.37 -12.53 21.50
CA ASP A 261 8.75 -12.19 22.88
C ASP A 261 8.20 -10.82 23.28
N TYR A 262 8.23 -9.86 22.33
CA TYR A 262 7.72 -8.50 22.54
C TYR A 262 6.91 -8.03 21.34
N VAL A 263 5.77 -7.36 21.61
CA VAL A 263 4.85 -6.80 20.60
C VAL A 263 4.73 -5.30 20.84
N PHE A 264 5.25 -4.51 19.94
CA PHE A 264 5.30 -3.05 20.02
C PHE A 264 4.52 -2.36 18.92
N ASP A 265 4.33 -1.06 19.10
CA ASP A 265 3.63 -0.19 18.17
C ASP A 265 4.62 0.65 17.35
N THR A 266 4.57 0.56 16.03
CA THR A 266 5.36 1.44 15.15
C THR A 266 4.98 2.91 15.34
N ASP A 267 3.79 3.19 15.89
CA ASP A 267 3.29 4.55 16.11
C ASP A 267 4.14 5.32 17.14
N PHE A 268 4.80 4.62 18.08
CA PHE A 268 5.86 5.20 18.91
C PHE A 268 6.97 5.83 18.04
N ALA A 269 7.45 5.07 17.04
CA ALA A 269 8.47 5.59 16.13
C ALA A 269 7.92 6.61 15.13
N ALA A 270 6.60 6.60 14.85
CA ALA A 270 5.96 7.68 14.11
C ALA A 270 5.99 8.99 14.90
N ASP A 271 5.73 8.94 16.20
CA ASP A 271 5.87 10.11 17.09
C ASP A 271 7.33 10.60 17.15
N MET A 272 8.32 9.67 17.20
CA MET A 272 9.75 10.02 17.09
C MET A 272 10.05 10.70 15.74
N THR A 273 9.54 10.15 14.63
CA THR A 273 9.70 10.74 13.28
C THR A 273 9.21 12.19 13.24
N ILE A 274 8.07 12.48 13.86
CA ILE A 274 7.55 13.86 13.93
C ILE A 274 8.47 14.78 14.73
N MET A 275 9.10 14.30 15.78
CA MET A 275 10.04 15.11 16.55
C MET A 275 11.30 15.44 15.73
N GLU A 276 11.85 14.47 15.01
CA GLU A 276 13.02 14.67 14.14
C GLU A 276 12.65 15.52 12.91
N GLU A 277 11.69 15.08 12.09
CA GLU A 277 11.29 15.73 10.83
C GLU A 277 10.67 17.13 11.07
N GLY A 278 9.91 17.29 12.16
CA GLY A 278 9.38 18.61 12.55
C GLY A 278 10.47 19.60 12.97
N THR A 279 11.51 19.14 13.65
CA THR A 279 12.68 19.95 14.00
C THR A 279 13.52 20.26 12.76
N GLU A 280 13.76 19.27 11.88
CA GLU A 280 14.41 19.43 10.58
C GLU A 280 13.66 20.48 9.73
N LEU A 281 12.33 20.40 9.64
CA LEU A 281 11.51 21.39 8.93
C LEU A 281 11.71 22.81 9.47
N LEU A 282 11.74 23.01 10.79
CA LEU A 282 11.94 24.33 11.39
C LEU A 282 13.34 24.89 11.11
N HIS A 283 14.37 24.04 11.00
CA HIS A 283 15.70 24.43 10.55
C HIS A 283 15.71 24.79 9.06
N HIS A 284 15.13 23.92 8.21
CA HIS A 284 15.02 24.14 6.76
C HIS A 284 14.34 25.46 6.40
N LEU A 285 13.23 25.78 7.07
CA LEU A 285 12.52 27.05 6.86
C LEU A 285 13.34 28.31 7.19
N LYS A 286 14.39 28.19 7.98
CA LYS A 286 15.31 29.29 8.34
C LYS A 286 16.51 29.38 7.39
N GLU A 287 17.06 28.22 7.03
CA GLU A 287 18.33 28.10 6.29
C GLU A 287 18.12 28.12 4.77
N GLU A 288 17.03 27.51 4.28
CA GLU A 288 16.71 27.37 2.85
C GLU A 288 15.30 27.89 2.50
N PRO A 289 14.99 29.15 2.80
CA PRO A 289 13.64 29.67 2.53
C PRO A 289 13.29 29.62 1.05
N GLY A 290 12.08 29.13 0.73
CA GLY A 290 11.58 29.01 -0.64
C GLY A 290 12.08 27.77 -1.38
N GLN A 291 12.67 26.81 -0.67
CA GLN A 291 12.93 25.46 -1.19
C GLN A 291 11.96 24.47 -0.50
N PRO A 292 11.38 23.51 -1.24
CA PRO A 292 10.49 22.52 -0.64
C PRO A 292 11.29 21.53 0.21
N MET A 293 10.71 21.07 1.31
CA MET A 293 11.15 19.86 2.01
C MET A 293 10.09 18.77 1.79
N PHE A 294 10.50 17.59 1.33
CA PHE A 294 9.63 16.43 1.13
C PHE A 294 9.74 15.44 2.28
N THR A 295 8.61 14.85 2.69
CA THR A 295 8.65 13.69 3.60
C THR A 295 9.36 12.51 2.96
N SER A 296 10.08 11.71 3.74
CA SER A 296 10.86 10.55 3.28
C SER A 296 10.35 9.20 3.80
N CYS A 297 9.34 9.16 4.64
CA CYS A 297 8.84 7.95 5.30
C CYS A 297 8.23 6.91 4.35
N CYS A 298 7.91 7.26 3.10
CA CYS A 298 7.37 6.36 2.08
C CYS A 298 8.46 5.89 1.10
N PRO A 299 9.04 4.68 1.25
CA PRO A 299 10.10 4.20 0.38
C PRO A 299 9.68 4.02 -1.07
N GLY A 300 8.39 3.81 -1.34
CA GLY A 300 7.86 3.78 -2.70
C GLY A 300 7.95 5.13 -3.39
N TRP A 301 7.73 6.21 -2.67
CA TRP A 301 7.93 7.59 -3.12
C TRP A 301 9.42 7.90 -3.33
N VAL A 302 10.26 7.62 -2.34
CA VAL A 302 11.70 7.87 -2.45
C VAL A 302 12.30 7.17 -3.67
N ARG A 303 11.94 5.90 -3.91
CA ARG A 303 12.34 5.14 -5.10
C ARG A 303 11.86 5.79 -6.40
N PHE A 304 10.63 6.29 -6.43
CA PHE A 304 10.07 7.01 -7.58
C PHE A 304 10.84 8.30 -7.85
N LEU A 305 11.05 9.13 -6.83
CA LEU A 305 11.75 10.39 -6.94
C LEU A 305 13.17 10.20 -7.51
N LYS A 306 13.92 9.24 -6.95
CA LYS A 306 15.28 8.91 -7.42
C LYS A 306 15.32 8.44 -8.88
N ALA A 307 14.29 7.75 -9.34
CA ALA A 307 14.24 7.23 -10.70
C ALA A 307 13.79 8.27 -11.73
N LYS A 308 12.89 9.19 -11.36
CA LYS A 308 12.26 10.13 -12.29
C LYS A 308 12.70 11.58 -12.13
N HIS A 309 12.90 12.04 -10.91
CA HIS A 309 13.24 13.42 -10.56
C HIS A 309 14.50 13.48 -9.66
N PRO A 310 15.66 12.95 -10.11
CA PRO A 310 16.86 12.85 -9.29
C PRO A 310 17.36 14.21 -8.79
N GLY A 311 17.01 15.31 -9.47
CA GLY A 311 17.36 16.68 -9.05
C GLY A 311 16.67 17.14 -7.77
N LEU A 312 15.53 16.51 -7.42
CA LEU A 312 14.76 16.85 -6.22
C LEU A 312 15.11 15.98 -4.99
N VAL A 313 15.96 14.95 -5.14
CA VAL A 313 16.34 14.05 -4.04
C VAL A 313 16.98 14.79 -2.86
N LYS A 314 17.71 15.86 -3.13
CA LYS A 314 18.34 16.72 -2.11
C LYS A 314 17.35 17.44 -1.18
N HIS A 315 16.08 17.46 -1.54
CA HIS A 315 14.99 18.09 -0.76
C HIS A 315 14.20 17.07 0.08
N LEU A 316 14.57 15.78 0.05
CA LEU A 316 13.98 14.80 0.96
C LEU A 316 14.45 15.07 2.38
N SER A 317 13.55 14.96 3.35
CA SER A 317 13.91 14.85 4.76
C SER A 317 14.92 13.72 4.95
N THR A 318 15.94 13.93 5.76
CA THR A 318 16.92 12.91 6.08
C THR A 318 16.41 11.92 7.13
N THR A 319 15.33 12.27 7.83
CA THR A 319 14.71 11.42 8.85
C THR A 319 14.29 10.06 8.27
N LYS A 320 14.73 8.97 8.89
CA LYS A 320 14.32 7.61 8.54
C LYS A 320 12.83 7.42 8.72
N SER A 321 12.27 6.44 8.03
CA SER A 321 10.86 6.08 8.23
C SER A 321 10.62 5.51 9.64
N PRO A 322 9.37 5.60 10.17
CA PRO A 322 9.03 5.01 11.46
C PRO A 322 9.44 3.54 11.62
N GLN A 323 9.37 2.75 10.54
CA GLN A 323 9.86 1.36 10.54
C GLN A 323 11.33 1.28 10.92
N GLN A 324 12.18 2.09 10.29
CA GLN A 324 13.63 2.03 10.47
C GLN A 324 14.05 2.70 11.79
N ILE A 325 13.40 3.79 12.16
CA ILE A 325 13.59 4.41 13.50
C ILE A 325 13.28 3.39 14.59
N PHE A 326 12.16 2.67 14.50
CA PHE A 326 11.84 1.63 15.46
C PHE A 326 12.93 0.55 15.51
N GLY A 327 13.38 0.05 14.36
CA GLY A 327 14.43 -0.97 14.29
C GLY A 327 15.74 -0.51 14.95
N ALA A 328 16.17 0.70 14.63
CA ALA A 328 17.36 1.30 15.22
C ALA A 328 17.23 1.45 16.75
N ILE A 329 16.07 1.94 17.24
CA ILE A 329 15.80 2.09 18.67
C ILE A 329 15.75 0.72 19.36
N ALA A 330 15.13 -0.28 18.75
CA ALA A 330 15.03 -1.62 19.31
C ALA A 330 16.41 -2.28 19.47
N LYS A 331 17.29 -2.15 18.48
CA LYS A 331 18.65 -2.75 18.50
C LYS A 331 19.67 -1.92 19.29
N ASN A 332 19.42 -0.63 19.54
CA ASN A 332 20.31 0.21 20.33
C ASN A 332 19.75 0.44 21.73
N TYR A 333 18.74 1.32 21.88
CA TYR A 333 18.19 1.72 23.18
C TYR A 333 17.53 0.58 23.94
N TYR A 334 16.69 -0.22 23.27
CA TYR A 334 15.98 -1.29 23.94
C TYR A 334 16.91 -2.47 24.27
N ALA A 335 17.93 -2.73 23.44
CA ALA A 335 18.99 -3.69 23.77
C ALA A 335 19.74 -3.32 25.06
N GLU A 336 20.02 -2.02 25.28
CA GLU A 336 20.61 -1.54 26.54
C GLU A 336 19.67 -1.75 27.73
N ILE A 337 18.37 -1.49 27.59
CA ILE A 337 17.35 -1.73 28.62
C ILE A 337 17.31 -3.21 29.01
N LEU A 338 17.36 -4.11 28.02
CA LEU A 338 17.37 -5.56 28.24
C LEU A 338 18.72 -6.08 28.73
N GLY A 339 19.82 -5.32 28.56
CA GLY A 339 21.16 -5.74 28.88
C GLY A 339 21.66 -6.88 27.98
N VAL A 340 21.26 -6.90 26.70
CA VAL A 340 21.57 -7.94 25.73
C VAL A 340 22.40 -7.41 24.56
N ASP A 341 23.11 -8.31 23.88
CA ASP A 341 23.79 -8.00 22.63
C ASP A 341 22.75 -7.70 21.53
N PRO A 342 22.84 -6.57 20.81
CA PRO A 342 21.98 -6.25 19.67
C PRO A 342 21.84 -7.38 18.63
N ALA A 343 22.90 -8.16 18.42
CA ALA A 343 22.89 -9.30 17.50
C ALA A 343 21.89 -10.41 17.86
N LYS A 344 21.45 -10.46 19.14
CA LYS A 344 20.41 -11.40 19.58
C LYS A 344 18.99 -10.93 19.30
N ILE A 345 18.80 -9.65 19.04
CA ILE A 345 17.48 -9.10 18.73
C ILE A 345 17.18 -9.31 17.25
N ALA A 346 16.02 -9.88 16.98
CA ALA A 346 15.44 -9.97 15.64
C ALA A 346 14.19 -9.10 15.57
N VAL A 347 14.22 -8.06 14.74
CA VAL A 347 13.10 -7.14 14.56
C VAL A 347 12.28 -7.54 13.34
N VAL A 348 11.01 -7.84 13.55
CA VAL A 348 10.02 -8.10 12.51
C VAL A 348 9.06 -6.91 12.41
N SER A 349 8.80 -6.43 11.20
CA SER A 349 7.83 -5.38 10.95
C SER A 349 6.60 -5.92 10.26
N ILE A 350 5.40 -5.59 10.75
CA ILE A 350 4.13 -5.87 10.06
C ILE A 350 3.66 -4.58 9.41
N MET A 351 3.70 -4.55 8.05
CA MET A 351 3.53 -3.33 7.25
C MET A 351 2.46 -3.49 6.16
N PRO A 352 1.73 -2.45 5.78
CA PRO A 352 0.78 -2.47 4.66
C PRO A 352 1.48 -2.40 3.29
N CYS A 353 2.78 -2.50 3.22
CA CYS A 353 3.64 -2.01 2.16
C CYS A 353 4.61 -3.09 1.65
N VAL A 354 4.80 -3.15 0.32
CA VAL A 354 5.79 -4.05 -0.30
C VAL A 354 7.17 -3.38 -0.37
N ALA A 355 7.22 -2.06 -0.56
CA ALA A 355 8.48 -1.32 -0.65
C ALA A 355 9.28 -1.36 0.67
N LYS A 356 8.63 -1.50 1.81
CA LYS A 356 9.25 -1.70 3.11
C LYS A 356 10.14 -2.95 3.19
N LYS A 357 9.85 -3.99 2.38
CA LYS A 357 10.71 -5.18 2.25
C LYS A 357 12.07 -4.88 1.58
N ALA A 358 12.15 -3.82 0.77
CA ALA A 358 13.40 -3.38 0.17
C ALA A 358 14.13 -2.38 1.06
N GLU A 359 13.41 -1.51 1.76
CA GLU A 359 13.96 -0.46 2.61
C GLU A 359 14.89 -1.03 3.70
N CYS A 360 14.52 -2.13 4.33
CA CYS A 360 15.35 -2.77 5.37
C CYS A 360 16.68 -3.35 4.86
N ALA A 361 16.87 -3.40 3.55
CA ALA A 361 18.10 -3.92 2.93
C ALA A 361 19.04 -2.81 2.40
N TYR A 362 18.74 -1.53 2.64
CA TYR A 362 19.64 -0.44 2.27
C TYR A 362 20.85 -0.38 3.22
N GLU A 363 22.02 0.04 2.69
CA GLU A 363 23.28 -0.03 3.42
C GLU A 363 23.30 0.79 4.71
N ASP A 364 22.57 1.90 4.76
CA ASP A 364 22.47 2.81 5.91
C ASP A 364 21.40 2.39 6.95
N MET A 365 20.80 1.20 6.79
CA MET A 365 19.80 0.63 7.72
C MET A 365 20.41 -0.46 8.62
N ASP A 366 21.69 -0.32 8.98
CA ASP A 366 22.41 -1.13 9.96
C ASP A 366 23.19 -0.20 10.92
N THR A 367 22.52 0.21 12.00
CA THR A 367 23.06 1.16 12.97
C THR A 367 24.02 0.53 14.00
N THR A 368 24.00 -0.80 14.11
CA THR A 368 24.81 -1.54 15.09
C THR A 368 26.02 -2.25 14.48
N GLY A 369 26.07 -2.38 13.15
CA GLY A 369 27.05 -3.21 12.45
C GLY A 369 26.87 -4.71 12.66
N THR A 370 25.70 -5.14 13.18
CA THR A 370 25.39 -6.55 13.44
C THR A 370 24.38 -7.14 12.44
N GLY A 371 23.96 -6.34 11.45
CA GLY A 371 22.95 -6.65 10.46
C GLY A 371 21.83 -5.62 10.47
N PRO A 372 20.86 -5.72 9.54
CA PRO A 372 19.85 -4.69 9.34
C PRO A 372 19.06 -4.38 10.61
N ASP A 373 18.70 -3.12 10.81
CA ASP A 373 17.90 -2.66 11.96
C ASP A 373 16.53 -3.37 12.02
N VAL A 374 15.98 -3.70 10.85
CA VAL A 374 14.78 -4.52 10.69
C VAL A 374 15.12 -5.78 9.89
N ASP A 375 15.02 -6.94 10.51
CA ASP A 375 15.44 -8.22 9.92
C ASP A 375 14.44 -8.74 8.86
N VAL A 376 13.13 -8.63 9.11
CA VAL A 376 12.08 -9.13 8.21
C VAL A 376 10.87 -8.20 8.19
N VAL A 377 10.29 -8.02 7.01
CA VAL A 377 9.03 -7.28 6.84
C VAL A 377 7.94 -8.22 6.34
N LEU A 378 6.84 -8.31 7.08
CA LEU A 378 5.60 -8.98 6.69
C LEU A 378 4.57 -7.96 6.20
N THR A 379 3.80 -8.34 5.20
CA THR A 379 2.59 -7.59 4.81
C THR A 379 1.39 -7.99 5.69
N THR A 380 0.31 -7.18 5.67
CA THR A 380 -0.96 -7.53 6.34
C THR A 380 -1.49 -8.89 5.86
N ARG A 381 -1.31 -9.20 4.59
CA ARG A 381 -1.72 -10.52 4.02
C ARG A 381 -0.89 -11.66 4.56
N GLU A 382 0.42 -11.45 4.75
CA GLU A 382 1.31 -12.46 5.35
C GLU A 382 0.95 -12.70 6.81
N LEU A 383 0.66 -11.65 7.59
CA LEU A 383 0.14 -11.79 8.95
C LEU A 383 -1.10 -12.70 8.98
N GLY A 384 -2.09 -12.43 8.12
CA GLY A 384 -3.30 -13.27 8.03
C GLY A 384 -2.99 -14.73 7.69
N ARG A 385 -2.00 -14.99 6.81
CA ARG A 385 -1.55 -16.36 6.50
C ARG A 385 -0.91 -17.05 7.71
N MET A 386 -0.08 -16.34 8.49
CA MET A 386 0.55 -16.90 9.70
C MET A 386 -0.49 -17.23 10.76
N LEU A 387 -1.45 -16.34 11.03
CA LEU A 387 -2.54 -16.58 11.98
C LEU A 387 -3.38 -17.81 11.59
N ASN A 388 -3.69 -17.94 10.30
CA ASN A 388 -4.41 -19.10 9.77
C ASN A 388 -3.57 -20.38 9.83
N ALA A 389 -2.26 -20.33 9.55
CA ALA A 389 -1.38 -21.48 9.57
C ALA A 389 -1.24 -22.10 10.98
N GLN A 390 -1.33 -21.28 12.02
CA GLN A 390 -1.31 -21.73 13.42
C GLN A 390 -2.73 -22.02 13.97
N PHE A 391 -3.78 -21.93 13.16
CA PHE A 391 -5.17 -22.12 13.57
C PHE A 391 -5.59 -21.26 14.77
N ILE A 392 -5.09 -20.02 14.84
CA ILE A 392 -5.40 -19.11 15.93
C ILE A 392 -6.86 -18.64 15.79
N ASN A 393 -7.70 -18.98 16.76
CA ASN A 393 -9.07 -18.47 16.80
C ASN A 393 -9.10 -17.05 17.36
N VAL A 394 -8.89 -16.08 16.47
CA VAL A 394 -8.75 -14.66 16.82
C VAL A 394 -10.00 -14.06 17.49
N ARG A 395 -11.21 -14.60 17.23
CA ARG A 395 -12.46 -14.09 17.84
C ARG A 395 -12.51 -14.28 19.34
N ASN A 396 -11.85 -15.31 19.84
CA ASN A 396 -11.89 -15.70 21.25
C ASN A 396 -10.69 -15.19 22.04
N LEU A 397 -9.81 -14.39 21.43
CA LEU A 397 -8.67 -13.82 22.13
C LEU A 397 -9.10 -12.67 23.06
N PRO A 398 -8.45 -12.52 24.22
CA PRO A 398 -8.64 -11.35 25.08
C PRO A 398 -8.10 -10.08 24.42
N GLU A 399 -8.46 -8.94 24.99
CA GLU A 399 -7.78 -7.67 24.70
C GLU A 399 -6.45 -7.64 25.47
N GLU A 400 -5.35 -7.37 24.78
CA GLU A 400 -4.02 -7.19 25.35
C GLU A 400 -3.43 -5.86 24.92
N GLU A 401 -2.48 -5.35 25.68
CA GLU A 401 -1.78 -4.11 25.40
C GLU A 401 -0.41 -4.38 24.78
N PHE A 402 0.11 -3.40 24.07
CA PHE A 402 1.50 -3.41 23.60
C PHE A 402 2.46 -3.43 24.78
N ASP A 403 3.66 -3.97 24.56
CA ASP A 403 4.73 -3.95 25.56
C ASP A 403 5.34 -2.54 25.67
N MET A 404 5.81 -2.18 26.87
CA MET A 404 6.39 -0.87 27.16
C MET A 404 7.93 -0.94 27.21
N PRO A 405 8.65 0.16 26.92
CA PRO A 405 8.14 1.51 26.66
C PRO A 405 7.79 1.78 25.17
N LEU A 406 8.19 0.94 24.23
CA LEU A 406 8.06 1.21 22.78
C LEU A 406 6.65 0.94 22.22
N GLY A 407 5.66 0.71 23.06
CA GLY A 407 4.27 0.45 22.67
C GLY A 407 3.31 1.60 22.93
N GLU A 408 3.79 2.71 23.51
CA GLU A 408 2.95 3.88 23.74
C GLU A 408 2.90 4.78 22.50
N ALA A 409 1.70 5.14 22.09
CA ALA A 409 1.47 5.90 20.87
C ALA A 409 0.44 7.01 21.08
N THR A 410 0.48 8.02 20.21
CA THR A 410 -0.50 9.11 20.20
C THR A 410 -1.44 9.01 19.00
N GLY A 411 -2.53 9.77 19.03
CA GLY A 411 -3.41 9.93 17.87
C GLY A 411 -2.67 10.43 16.62
N ALA A 412 -1.64 11.27 16.80
CA ALA A 412 -0.78 11.73 15.72
C ALA A 412 -0.03 10.55 15.04
N GLY A 413 0.50 9.59 15.81
CA GLY A 413 1.12 8.37 15.26
C GLY A 413 0.10 7.52 14.49
N HIS A 414 -1.12 7.37 15.02
CA HIS A 414 -2.16 6.55 14.37
C HIS A 414 -2.54 7.04 12.98
N ILE A 415 -2.62 8.35 12.75
CA ILE A 415 -3.02 8.91 11.45
C ILE A 415 -1.96 8.84 10.36
N PHE A 416 -0.71 8.45 10.65
CA PHE A 416 0.35 8.24 9.65
C PHE A 416 -0.05 7.29 8.52
N GLY A 417 -0.97 6.38 8.80
CA GLY A 417 -1.49 5.44 7.81
C GLY A 417 -2.37 6.06 6.71
N ALA A 418 -2.89 7.26 6.92
CA ALA A 418 -3.78 7.98 6.02
C ALA A 418 -3.04 9.09 5.26
N THR A 419 -3.47 9.42 4.04
CA THR A 419 -2.92 10.59 3.32
C THR A 419 -3.28 11.89 4.03
N GLY A 420 -2.31 12.79 4.18
CA GLY A 420 -2.40 14.00 5.00
C GLY A 420 -2.18 13.77 6.49
N GLY A 421 -1.98 12.52 6.92
CA GLY A 421 -1.78 12.19 8.34
C GLY A 421 -0.42 12.60 8.87
N VAL A 422 0.64 12.41 8.08
CA VAL A 422 1.99 12.88 8.44
C VAL A 422 2.02 14.40 8.50
N MET A 423 1.45 15.06 7.49
CA MET A 423 1.33 16.53 7.44
C MET A 423 0.59 17.07 8.67
N GLU A 424 -0.57 16.46 9.00
CA GLU A 424 -1.35 16.87 10.16
C GLU A 424 -0.57 16.72 11.48
N ALA A 425 0.10 15.58 11.66
CA ALA A 425 0.94 15.32 12.83
C ALA A 425 2.11 16.31 12.93
N ALA A 426 2.79 16.56 11.80
CA ALA A 426 3.90 17.52 11.73
C ALA A 426 3.44 18.95 12.06
N LEU A 427 2.33 19.43 11.49
CA LEU A 427 1.80 20.76 11.78
C LEU A 427 1.35 20.92 13.22
N ARG A 428 0.76 19.88 13.82
CA ARG A 428 0.40 19.88 15.25
C ARG A 428 1.62 20.11 16.13
N SER A 429 2.71 19.38 15.91
CA SER A 429 3.92 19.48 16.72
C SER A 429 4.77 20.70 16.37
N ALA A 430 4.88 21.09 15.10
CA ALA A 430 5.56 22.33 14.70
C ALA A 430 4.93 23.58 15.33
N HIS A 431 3.60 23.62 15.43
CA HIS A 431 2.92 24.70 16.13
C HIS A 431 3.35 24.81 17.61
N PHE A 432 3.41 23.66 18.30
CA PHE A 432 3.88 23.62 19.69
C PHE A 432 5.35 24.02 19.80
N LEU A 433 6.22 23.50 18.96
CA LEU A 433 7.66 23.81 18.99
C LEU A 433 7.96 25.30 18.78
N VAL A 434 7.11 26.00 18.01
CA VAL A 434 7.28 27.45 17.76
C VAL A 434 6.59 28.30 18.82
N THR A 435 5.40 27.91 19.30
CA THR A 435 4.56 28.78 20.18
C THR A 435 4.61 28.42 21.65
N GLY A 436 5.09 27.20 21.97
CA GLY A 436 5.01 26.62 23.34
C GLY A 436 3.59 26.27 23.79
N LYS A 437 2.63 26.19 22.84
CA LYS A 437 1.23 25.87 23.11
C LYS A 437 0.68 24.88 22.09
N ASN A 438 -0.13 23.94 22.58
CA ASN A 438 -0.84 23.03 21.69
C ASN A 438 -1.90 23.80 20.88
N PRO A 439 -2.03 23.52 19.58
CA PRO A 439 -3.18 23.97 18.80
C PRO A 439 -4.42 23.14 19.16
N ASP A 440 -5.58 23.52 18.63
CA ASP A 440 -6.70 22.58 18.56
C ASP A 440 -6.24 21.37 17.71
N PRO A 441 -6.39 20.13 18.19
CA PRO A 441 -5.97 18.95 17.44
C PRO A 441 -6.58 18.85 16.03
N ASP A 442 -7.78 19.42 15.82
CA ASP A 442 -8.47 19.41 14.53
C ASP A 442 -8.28 20.70 13.71
N ALA A 443 -7.41 21.63 14.16
CA ALA A 443 -7.10 22.88 13.43
C ALA A 443 -6.56 22.63 12.02
N PHE A 444 -5.97 21.47 11.78
CA PHE A 444 -5.36 21.10 10.50
C PHE A 444 -6.20 20.13 9.68
N SER A 445 -7.46 19.91 10.04
CA SER A 445 -8.35 18.94 9.35
C SER A 445 -8.53 19.17 7.84
N ALA A 446 -8.23 20.38 7.34
CA ALA A 446 -8.26 20.68 5.91
C ALA A 446 -7.22 19.89 5.09
N VAL A 447 -6.17 19.32 5.71
CA VAL A 447 -5.22 18.41 5.03
C VAL A 447 -5.79 17.00 4.78
N ARG A 448 -6.94 16.65 5.38
CA ARG A 448 -7.60 15.34 5.27
C ARG A 448 -8.31 15.19 3.92
N GLY A 449 -8.45 13.97 3.43
CA GLY A 449 -9.23 13.61 2.24
C GLY A 449 -8.44 12.75 1.26
N CYS A 450 -9.14 12.17 0.28
CA CYS A 450 -8.58 11.22 -0.69
C CYS A 450 -8.23 11.83 -2.06
N GLU A 451 -8.35 13.16 -2.25
CA GLU A 451 -7.93 13.81 -3.48
C GLU A 451 -6.42 13.65 -3.68
N GLY A 452 -6.01 13.39 -4.91
CA GLY A 452 -4.64 12.99 -5.22
C GLY A 452 -3.58 14.07 -5.02
N TRP A 453 -3.94 15.37 -5.17
CA TRP A 453 -3.07 16.52 -4.90
C TRP A 453 -3.89 17.64 -4.29
N ARG A 454 -3.50 18.08 -3.09
CA ARG A 454 -4.16 19.15 -2.33
C ARG A 454 -3.11 20.12 -1.82
N GLU A 455 -3.48 21.38 -1.74
CA GLU A 455 -2.64 22.49 -1.29
C GLU A 455 -3.31 23.22 -0.14
N LEU A 456 -2.52 23.71 0.77
CA LEU A 456 -2.99 24.49 1.91
C LEU A 456 -1.97 25.56 2.30
N THR A 457 -2.46 26.74 2.66
CA THR A 457 -1.64 27.77 3.32
C THR A 457 -2.05 27.85 4.78
N TYR A 458 -1.08 27.79 5.67
CA TYR A 458 -1.27 27.83 7.11
C TYR A 458 -0.40 28.91 7.75
N ASN A 459 -0.94 29.67 8.70
CA ASN A 459 -0.18 30.66 9.45
C ASN A 459 0.42 30.03 10.72
N LEU A 460 1.73 29.79 10.70
CA LEU A 460 2.48 29.29 11.83
C LEU A 460 3.14 30.46 12.58
N ALA A 461 2.51 30.90 13.66
CA ALA A 461 3.02 31.98 14.52
C ALA A 461 3.43 33.27 13.76
N GLY A 462 2.68 33.65 12.71
CA GLY A 462 2.92 34.85 11.92
C GLY A 462 3.71 34.63 10.62
N LYS A 463 4.22 33.40 10.37
CA LYS A 463 4.81 32.99 9.09
C LYS A 463 3.78 32.15 8.33
N GLU A 464 3.49 32.52 7.10
CA GLU A 464 2.69 31.69 6.19
C GLU A 464 3.54 30.52 5.70
N LEU A 465 2.99 29.30 5.82
CA LEU A 465 3.52 28.07 5.27
C LEU A 465 2.60 27.57 4.17
N THR A 466 3.14 27.31 2.99
CA THR A 466 2.42 26.67 1.89
C THR A 466 2.81 25.20 1.85
N VAL A 467 1.82 24.32 2.01
CA VAL A 467 2.05 22.87 2.07
C VAL A 467 1.27 22.14 1.00
N ALA A 468 1.79 21.00 0.56
CA ALA A 468 1.10 20.11 -0.37
C ALA A 468 1.01 18.68 0.19
N ILE A 469 -0.11 18.01 -0.11
CA ILE A 469 -0.37 16.62 0.22
C ILE A 469 -0.66 15.87 -1.06
N VAL A 470 0.12 14.83 -1.34
CA VAL A 470 0.04 14.08 -2.59
C VAL A 470 -0.05 12.59 -2.35
N SER A 471 -1.01 11.92 -2.99
CA SER A 471 -1.12 10.47 -2.99
C SER A 471 -1.27 9.91 -4.41
N GLY A 472 -0.58 8.78 -4.66
CA GLY A 472 -0.44 8.21 -6.00
C GLY A 472 0.69 8.86 -6.80
N LEU A 473 1.51 8.04 -7.44
CA LEU A 473 2.75 8.52 -8.07
C LEU A 473 2.52 9.32 -9.35
N GLN A 474 1.38 9.20 -10.04
CA GLN A 474 1.04 10.11 -11.14
C GLN A 474 0.87 11.55 -10.64
N ASN A 475 0.22 11.72 -9.49
CA ASN A 475 0.06 13.05 -8.88
C ASN A 475 1.40 13.58 -8.37
N ALA A 476 2.25 12.71 -7.83
CA ALA A 476 3.60 13.06 -7.42
C ALA A 476 4.46 13.51 -8.62
N ASP A 477 4.35 12.84 -9.77
CA ASP A 477 5.00 13.25 -11.02
C ASP A 477 4.55 14.64 -11.48
N ASN A 478 3.24 14.88 -11.43
CA ASN A 478 2.67 16.19 -11.81
C ASN A 478 3.18 17.31 -10.89
N LEU A 479 3.21 17.08 -9.57
CA LEU A 479 3.73 18.03 -8.59
C LEU A 479 5.23 18.29 -8.81
N CYS A 480 6.05 17.24 -8.96
CA CYS A 480 7.48 17.40 -9.20
C CYS A 480 7.76 18.21 -10.47
N ASN A 481 7.04 17.92 -11.57
CA ASN A 481 7.17 18.69 -12.80
C ASN A 481 6.79 20.17 -12.59
N ALA A 482 5.73 20.47 -11.84
CA ALA A 482 5.31 21.83 -11.55
C ALA A 482 6.37 22.58 -10.71
N ILE A 483 7.01 21.91 -9.73
CA ILE A 483 8.11 22.49 -8.95
C ILE A 483 9.34 22.74 -9.85
N GLU A 484 9.75 21.76 -10.66
CA GLU A 484 10.91 21.88 -11.56
C GLU A 484 10.72 22.97 -12.61
N ASN A 485 9.47 23.22 -13.04
CA ASN A 485 9.11 24.30 -13.95
C ASN A 485 8.97 25.68 -13.26
N GLY A 486 8.98 25.74 -11.92
CA GLY A 486 8.76 26.96 -11.16
C GLY A 486 7.30 27.46 -11.22
N GLU A 487 6.34 26.57 -11.40
CA GLU A 487 4.91 26.88 -11.47
C GLU A 487 4.27 26.96 -10.07
N VAL A 488 4.87 26.27 -9.09
CA VAL A 488 4.41 26.20 -7.68
C VAL A 488 5.60 26.23 -6.73
N ASP A 489 5.38 26.77 -5.53
CA ASP A 489 6.35 26.79 -4.44
C ASP A 489 5.68 26.24 -3.16
N TYR A 490 6.36 25.36 -2.47
CA TYR A 490 5.91 24.79 -1.18
C TYR A 490 7.04 24.81 -0.18
N ASP A 491 6.68 24.98 1.10
CA ASP A 491 7.60 24.85 2.22
C ASP A 491 7.74 23.38 2.66
N PHE A 492 6.62 22.62 2.67
CA PHE A 492 6.61 21.23 3.09
C PHE A 492 5.61 20.40 2.27
N VAL A 493 6.04 19.20 1.85
CA VAL A 493 5.27 18.35 0.95
C VAL A 493 5.21 16.91 1.48
N GLU A 494 4.01 16.43 1.79
CA GLU A 494 3.77 15.02 2.06
C GLU A 494 3.51 14.26 0.76
N VAL A 495 4.26 13.17 0.52
CA VAL A 495 4.01 12.29 -0.63
C VAL A 495 3.85 10.83 -0.22
N MET A 496 2.71 10.24 -0.59
CA MET A 496 2.41 8.81 -0.44
C MET A 496 2.30 8.14 -1.82
N ALA A 497 3.08 7.06 -2.04
CA ALA A 497 3.06 6.33 -3.31
C ALA A 497 1.72 5.67 -3.62
N CYS A 498 1.01 5.23 -2.59
CA CYS A 498 -0.27 4.54 -2.75
C CYS A 498 -1.44 5.53 -2.71
N PRO A 499 -2.45 5.40 -3.59
CA PRO A 499 -3.68 6.18 -3.49
C PRO A 499 -4.34 6.04 -2.11
N GLY A 500 -4.67 7.15 -1.48
CA GLY A 500 -5.25 7.20 -0.14
C GLY A 500 -4.26 6.97 1.02
N GLY A 501 -2.96 6.81 0.74
CA GLY A 501 -1.93 6.55 1.76
C GLY A 501 -1.71 5.08 2.06
N CYS A 502 -1.09 4.77 3.21
CA CYS A 502 -0.73 3.40 3.60
C CYS A 502 -1.93 2.48 3.84
N VAL A 503 -3.11 3.03 4.16
CA VAL A 503 -4.37 2.26 4.24
C VAL A 503 -4.77 1.64 2.90
N GLY A 504 -4.35 2.24 1.76
CA GLY A 504 -4.43 1.70 0.39
C GLY A 504 -3.18 0.95 -0.05
N GLY A 505 -2.28 0.60 0.86
CA GLY A 505 -0.97 0.02 0.57
C GLY A 505 -1.02 -1.32 -0.16
N GLY A 506 0.01 -1.57 -0.99
CA GLY A 506 0.13 -2.79 -1.81
C GLY A 506 0.25 -4.10 -1.02
N GLY A 507 0.45 -4.03 0.32
CA GLY A 507 0.47 -5.16 1.24
C GLY A 507 -0.85 -5.42 1.96
N GLN A 508 -1.86 -4.56 1.80
CA GLN A 508 -3.17 -4.68 2.44
C GLN A 508 -4.03 -5.82 1.85
N PRO A 509 -5.03 -6.32 2.58
CA PRO A 509 -6.00 -7.28 2.07
C PRO A 509 -6.66 -6.81 0.78
N ILE A 510 -6.92 -7.75 -0.14
CA ILE A 510 -7.41 -7.45 -1.48
C ILE A 510 -8.91 -7.75 -1.55
N HIS A 511 -9.68 -6.76 -1.96
CA HIS A 511 -11.09 -6.88 -2.30
C HIS A 511 -11.28 -6.71 -3.80
N GLU A 512 -11.99 -7.63 -4.44
CA GLU A 512 -12.13 -7.67 -5.88
C GLU A 512 -12.81 -6.43 -6.46
N GLY A 513 -12.03 -5.63 -7.20
CA GLY A 513 -12.54 -4.44 -7.89
C GLY A 513 -13.06 -3.34 -6.97
N ARG A 514 -12.68 -3.36 -5.70
CA ARG A 514 -13.09 -2.37 -4.69
C ARG A 514 -11.85 -1.80 -4.01
N GLU A 515 -11.75 -0.49 -4.01
CA GLU A 515 -10.77 0.25 -3.23
C GLU A 515 -11.33 0.50 -1.81
N CYS A 516 -10.54 0.19 -0.81
CA CYS A 516 -10.96 0.29 0.60
C CYS A 516 -10.21 1.38 1.38
N ALA A 517 -9.36 2.17 0.73
CA ALA A 517 -8.53 3.17 1.39
C ALA A 517 -9.36 4.18 2.21
N ALA A 518 -10.41 4.74 1.60
CA ALA A 518 -11.26 5.73 2.27
C ALA A 518 -11.97 5.16 3.52
N GLU A 519 -12.44 3.91 3.47
CA GLU A 519 -13.11 3.28 4.61
C GLU A 519 -12.13 2.97 5.75
N ARG A 520 -10.90 2.57 5.41
CA ARG A 520 -9.83 2.29 6.37
C ARG A 520 -9.27 3.57 6.99
N GLU A 521 -9.20 4.66 6.21
CA GLU A 521 -8.83 5.98 6.71
C GLU A 521 -9.74 6.43 7.85
N LEU A 522 -11.05 6.28 7.69
CA LEU A 522 -12.04 6.66 8.72
C LEU A 522 -11.78 5.94 10.05
N ILE A 523 -11.31 4.69 10.02
CA ILE A 523 -10.97 3.94 11.24
C ILE A 523 -9.79 4.61 11.96
N LEU A 524 -8.73 4.99 11.23
CA LEU A 524 -7.57 5.66 11.84
C LEU A 524 -7.93 7.03 12.40
N ARG A 525 -8.78 7.79 11.69
CA ARG A 525 -9.28 9.10 12.14
C ARG A 525 -10.13 8.97 13.40
N ASP A 526 -10.95 7.93 13.49
CA ASP A 526 -11.76 7.66 14.69
C ASP A 526 -10.88 7.31 15.88
N ILE A 527 -9.81 6.52 15.68
CA ILE A 527 -8.83 6.20 16.72
C ILE A 527 -8.13 7.47 17.20
N ASP A 528 -7.63 8.35 16.33
CA ASP A 528 -7.02 9.62 16.71
C ASP A 528 -8.00 10.47 17.55
N THR A 529 -9.24 10.64 17.07
CA THR A 529 -10.24 11.46 17.74
C THR A 529 -10.55 10.97 19.16
N ASN A 530 -10.51 9.66 19.38
CA ASN A 530 -10.77 9.03 20.68
C ASN A 530 -9.49 8.82 21.52
N SER A 531 -8.31 9.15 21.01
CA SER A 531 -7.04 9.02 21.73
C SER A 531 -6.92 10.08 22.83
N LYS A 532 -6.38 9.70 23.98
CA LYS A 532 -6.09 10.61 25.11
C LYS A 532 -4.96 11.57 24.78
N LEU A 533 -3.91 11.06 24.13
CA LEU A 533 -2.78 11.82 23.63
C LEU A 533 -2.96 12.00 22.13
N ARG A 534 -2.95 13.21 21.64
CA ARG A 534 -3.16 13.52 20.22
C ARG A 534 -1.97 14.24 19.56
N PHE A 535 -0.90 14.45 20.31
CA PHE A 535 0.29 15.16 19.86
C PHE A 535 1.54 14.33 20.10
N SER A 536 2.39 14.17 19.10
CA SER A 536 3.61 13.35 19.18
C SER A 536 4.57 13.82 20.28
N HIS A 537 4.72 15.13 20.47
CA HIS A 537 5.56 15.71 21.50
C HIS A 537 5.04 15.52 22.95
N GLU A 538 3.83 15.00 23.12
CA GLU A 538 3.26 14.64 24.43
C GLU A 538 3.39 13.16 24.76
N ASN A 539 3.93 12.32 23.84
CA ASN A 539 4.15 10.91 24.12
C ASN A 539 5.20 10.75 25.23
N PRO A 540 4.81 10.25 26.42
CA PRO A 540 5.74 10.16 27.56
C PRO A 540 6.95 9.26 27.27
N SER A 541 6.74 8.17 26.53
CA SER A 541 7.81 7.25 26.18
C SER A 541 8.78 7.85 25.17
N VAL A 542 8.32 8.72 24.27
CA VAL A 542 9.16 9.49 23.34
C VAL A 542 9.99 10.52 24.13
N VAL A 543 9.34 11.29 25.02
CA VAL A 543 10.03 12.26 25.88
C VAL A 543 11.11 11.57 26.73
N GLU A 544 10.76 10.45 27.37
CA GLU A 544 11.71 9.68 28.18
C GLU A 544 12.88 9.15 27.36
N CYS A 545 12.64 8.71 26.11
CA CYS A 545 13.66 8.23 25.20
C CYS A 545 14.66 9.34 24.83
N TYR A 546 14.19 10.55 24.56
CA TYR A 546 15.07 11.71 24.36
C TYR A 546 15.85 12.05 25.62
N GLU A 547 15.20 12.21 26.76
CA GLU A 547 15.86 12.59 28.01
C GLU A 547 16.94 11.61 28.45
N LYS A 548 16.72 10.32 28.25
CA LYS A 548 17.64 9.28 28.72
C LYS A 548 18.69 8.86 27.70
N TYR A 549 18.41 8.98 26.40
CA TYR A 549 19.25 8.35 25.39
C TYR A 549 19.74 9.29 24.30
N PHE A 550 18.88 10.10 23.70
CA PHE A 550 19.24 10.96 22.56
C PHE A 550 19.60 12.40 22.96
N GLY A 551 19.08 12.89 24.08
CA GLY A 551 19.18 14.28 24.52
C GLY A 551 18.07 15.15 23.93
N GLU A 552 18.15 15.51 22.67
CA GLU A 552 17.18 16.33 21.94
C GLU A 552 17.02 15.85 20.49
N PRO A 553 15.92 16.21 19.81
CA PRO A 553 15.77 15.93 18.38
C PRO A 553 16.91 16.54 17.54
N ASN A 554 17.32 15.85 16.48
CA ASN A 554 18.45 16.21 15.61
C ASN A 554 19.79 16.38 16.35
N SER A 555 19.94 15.76 17.53
CA SER A 555 21.25 15.65 18.19
C SER A 555 22.19 14.75 17.36
N GLU A 556 23.51 14.85 17.58
CA GLU A 556 24.49 14.01 16.89
C GLU A 556 24.16 12.50 16.99
N LYS A 557 23.68 12.03 18.13
CA LYS A 557 23.26 10.63 18.34
C LYS A 557 21.95 10.32 17.61
N ALA A 558 21.02 11.25 17.58
CA ALA A 558 19.77 11.12 16.83
C ALA A 558 20.06 11.04 15.32
N GLU A 559 20.91 11.92 14.79
CA GLU A 559 21.33 11.90 13.40
C GLU A 559 21.97 10.57 13.01
N GLN A 560 22.86 10.02 13.83
CA GLN A 560 23.53 8.74 13.55
C GLN A 560 22.55 7.55 13.47
N LEU A 561 21.50 7.54 14.27
CA LEU A 561 20.60 6.39 14.41
C LEU A 561 19.30 6.56 13.61
N MET A 562 18.77 7.77 13.51
CA MET A 562 17.44 8.04 12.99
C MET A 562 17.42 8.79 11.65
N HIS A 563 18.58 9.18 11.11
CA HIS A 563 18.68 9.82 9.79
C HIS A 563 19.39 8.93 8.78
N SER A 564 19.19 9.20 7.51
CA SER A 564 19.74 8.42 6.40
C SER A 564 20.28 9.32 5.28
N ASP A 565 21.30 8.81 4.56
CA ASP A 565 21.80 9.44 3.34
C ASP A 565 21.07 8.87 2.11
N HIS A 566 20.14 9.64 1.56
CA HIS A 566 19.44 9.23 0.35
C HIS A 566 20.37 9.07 -0.88
N PHE A 567 21.62 9.49 -0.84
CA PHE A 567 22.59 9.28 -1.92
C PHE A 567 23.41 7.99 -1.77
N ALA A 568 23.34 7.30 -0.62
CA ALA A 568 24.09 6.07 -0.36
C ALA A 568 23.67 4.90 -1.27
N TRP A 569 22.48 4.92 -1.85
CA TRP A 569 21.97 3.88 -2.74
C TRP A 569 21.35 4.47 -4.01
N GLY A 570 21.35 3.69 -5.10
CA GLY A 570 20.87 4.12 -6.42
C GLY A 570 19.61 3.39 -6.91
N MET A 571 18.92 4.01 -7.86
CA MET A 571 17.80 3.41 -8.60
C MET A 571 18.16 3.26 -10.08
N PRO A 572 17.67 2.20 -10.77
CA PRO A 572 17.66 2.19 -12.22
C PRO A 572 16.88 3.39 -12.75
N ALA A 573 17.42 4.08 -13.77
CA ALA A 573 16.72 5.22 -14.36
C ALA A 573 15.39 4.80 -14.99
N ALA A 574 14.36 5.62 -14.81
CA ALA A 574 13.08 5.45 -15.48
C ALA A 574 13.26 5.63 -17.00
N ARG A 575 12.50 4.87 -17.81
CA ARG A 575 12.45 5.12 -19.26
C ARG A 575 11.81 6.50 -19.50
N GLN A 576 12.49 7.34 -20.25
CA GLN A 576 11.86 8.47 -20.90
C GLN A 576 10.84 7.93 -21.92
N GLN A 577 9.63 8.46 -21.92
CA GLN A 577 8.56 8.09 -22.86
C GLN A 577 8.87 8.58 -24.27
#